data_879ccad0b0e247060c715fcb0e90ace0
#
_entry.id   879ccad0b0e247060c715fcb0e90ace0
#
_cell.length_a   1.000
_cell.length_b   1.000
_cell.length_c   1.000
_cell.angle_alpha   90.00
_cell.angle_beta   90.00
_cell.angle_gamma   90.00
#
_symmetry.space_group_name_H-M   'P 1'
#
loop_
_entity.id
_entity.type
_entity.pdbx_description
1 polymer ?
#
loop_
_entity_poly.entity_id
_entity_poly.type
_entity_poly.pdbx_seq_one_letter_code
_entity_poly.pdbx_strand_id
1 'polypeptide(L)'
;MIFGYQIDKDIKLKILEEREAGQLFKLVDSNRKYLTEFLPFVEHTKRVEDSQHFIHSALQQFIDGNGFHCGIWSDKKLIGVIGLHYLDLVNKRTSIGYYLAEDFQKKGIMTRCTKALIQYVYEEYDINRIEIQMSIKNKGSSEYIVELLS
;
A
#
# COMPACT_ATOMS: atom_id res chain seq x y z
N MET A 1 1.91 13.67 16.45
CA MET A 1 3.00 12.80 15.93
C MET A 1 2.40 11.51 15.41
N ILE A 2 2.82 11.09 14.22
CA ILE A 2 2.37 9.82 13.66
C ILE A 2 3.34 8.71 14.10
N PHE A 3 2.80 7.72 14.77
CA PHE A 3 3.56 6.56 15.20
C PHE A 3 3.65 5.56 14.02
N GLY A 4 4.85 5.22 13.61
CA GLY A 4 5.02 4.30 12.48
C GLY A 4 6.48 4.04 12.13
N TYR A 5 6.67 3.41 10.97
CA TYR A 5 7.99 3.04 10.48
C TYR A 5 8.56 4.17 9.63
N GLN A 6 9.68 4.74 10.06
CA GLN A 6 10.32 5.86 9.37
C GLN A 6 11.10 5.35 8.15
N ILE A 7 10.73 5.86 6.97
CA ILE A 7 11.42 5.52 5.71
C ILE A 7 12.61 6.45 5.50
N ASP A 8 12.36 7.76 5.64
CA ASP A 8 13.40 8.78 5.57
C ASP A 8 12.94 9.97 6.40
N LYS A 9 13.62 11.10 6.25
CA LYS A 9 13.34 12.32 7.00
C LYS A 9 11.88 12.75 6.93
N ASP A 10 11.25 12.61 5.76
CA ASP A 10 9.91 13.15 5.50
C ASP A 10 8.83 12.08 5.35
N ILE A 11 9.21 10.83 5.12
CA ILE A 11 8.26 9.77 4.75
C ILE A 11 8.18 8.70 5.84
N LYS A 12 6.95 8.33 6.17
CA LYS A 12 6.67 7.33 7.20
C LYS A 12 5.57 6.38 6.73
N LEU A 13 5.69 5.11 7.07
CA LEU A 13 4.64 4.11 6.87
C LEU A 13 3.94 3.86 8.19
N LYS A 14 2.61 3.77 8.16
CA LYS A 14 1.81 3.46 9.33
C LYS A 14 0.56 2.70 8.91
N ILE A 15 0.17 1.68 9.67
CA ILE A 15 -1.08 0.96 9.42
C ILE A 15 -2.25 1.95 9.45
N LEU A 16 -3.15 1.83 8.48
CA LEU A 16 -4.32 2.70 8.39
C LEU A 16 -5.31 2.37 9.48
N GLU A 17 -5.85 3.42 10.11
CA GLU A 17 -6.88 3.33 11.14
C GLU A 17 -8.21 3.84 10.61
N GLU A 18 -9.31 3.34 11.15
CA GLU A 18 -10.65 3.74 10.66
C GLU A 18 -10.89 5.25 10.77
N ARG A 19 -10.32 5.90 11.78
CA ARG A 19 -10.44 7.37 11.94
C ARG A 19 -9.80 8.13 10.78
N GLU A 20 -9.01 7.46 9.96
CA GLU A 20 -8.32 8.07 8.82
C GLU A 20 -9.08 7.91 7.50
N ALA A 21 -10.30 7.38 7.55
CA ALA A 21 -11.11 7.14 6.35
C ALA A 21 -11.34 8.42 5.54
N GLY A 22 -11.56 9.56 6.21
CA GLY A 22 -11.73 10.83 5.53
C GLY A 22 -10.50 11.24 4.73
N GLN A 23 -9.31 11.06 5.32
CA GLN A 23 -8.06 11.37 4.64
C GLN A 23 -7.82 10.42 3.47
N LEU A 24 -8.14 9.14 3.64
CA LEU A 24 -7.99 8.16 2.56
C LEU A 24 -8.94 8.49 1.40
N PHE A 25 -10.19 8.81 1.69
CA PHE A 25 -11.14 9.22 0.65
C PHE A 25 -10.64 10.46 -0.09
N LYS A 26 -10.15 11.44 0.65
CA LYS A 26 -9.62 12.67 0.06
C LYS A 26 -8.43 12.37 -0.87
N LEU A 27 -7.55 11.46 -0.47
CA LEU A 27 -6.43 11.04 -1.31
C LEU A 27 -6.92 10.46 -2.64
N VAL A 28 -7.87 9.52 -2.59
CA VAL A 28 -8.42 8.90 -3.79
C VAL A 28 -9.18 9.91 -4.64
N ASP A 29 -10.04 10.70 -4.01
CA ASP A 29 -10.90 11.66 -4.72
C ASP A 29 -10.10 12.77 -5.39
N SER A 30 -9.07 13.29 -4.72
CA SER A 30 -8.19 14.33 -5.28
C SER A 30 -7.32 13.83 -6.43
N ASN A 31 -7.13 12.54 -6.54
CA ASN A 31 -6.30 11.92 -7.59
C ASN A 31 -7.12 11.00 -8.50
N ARG A 32 -8.44 11.16 -8.50
CA ARG A 32 -9.36 10.24 -9.17
C ARG A 32 -9.05 10.06 -10.65
N LYS A 33 -8.84 11.16 -11.37
CA LYS A 33 -8.56 11.10 -12.80
C LYS A 33 -7.28 10.29 -13.08
N TYR A 34 -6.25 10.56 -12.28
CA TYR A 34 -4.97 9.87 -12.41
C TYR A 34 -5.08 8.40 -12.02
N LEU A 35 -5.65 8.12 -10.84
CA LEU A 35 -5.71 6.76 -10.30
C LEU A 35 -6.65 5.84 -11.07
N THR A 36 -7.74 6.36 -11.64
CA THR A 36 -8.70 5.56 -12.39
C THR A 36 -8.05 4.87 -13.60
N GLU A 37 -7.01 5.47 -14.16
CA GLU A 37 -6.28 4.89 -15.29
C GLU A 37 -5.54 3.60 -14.91
N PHE A 38 -5.24 3.43 -13.63
CA PHE A 38 -4.43 2.31 -13.11
C PHE A 38 -5.20 1.35 -12.24
N LEU A 39 -6.19 1.84 -11.50
CA LEU A 39 -6.83 1.11 -10.42
C LEU A 39 -8.35 1.08 -10.61
N PRO A 40 -8.90 -0.11 -10.98
CA PRO A 40 -10.34 -0.22 -11.21
C PRO A 40 -11.21 0.11 -9.99
N PHE A 41 -10.71 -0.12 -8.77
CA PHE A 41 -11.52 0.09 -7.57
C PHE A 41 -11.90 1.55 -7.35
N VAL A 42 -11.16 2.48 -7.94
CA VAL A 42 -11.39 3.92 -7.75
C VAL A 42 -12.80 4.31 -8.20
N GLU A 43 -13.33 3.66 -9.24
CA GLU A 43 -14.69 3.91 -9.71
C GLU A 43 -15.75 3.58 -8.66
N HIS A 44 -15.45 2.66 -7.76
CA HIS A 44 -16.37 2.20 -6.71
C HIS A 44 -16.17 2.96 -5.40
N THR A 45 -15.12 3.76 -5.29
CA THR A 45 -14.86 4.58 -4.10
C THR A 45 -15.52 5.94 -4.28
N LYS A 46 -16.78 6.03 -3.87
CA LYS A 46 -17.61 7.22 -4.11
C LYS A 46 -17.87 8.05 -2.86
N ARG A 47 -17.68 7.48 -1.68
CA ARG A 47 -17.98 8.12 -0.41
C ARG A 47 -16.92 7.74 0.62
N VAL A 48 -16.88 8.52 1.71
CA VAL A 48 -15.97 8.24 2.83
C VAL A 48 -16.20 6.82 3.38
N GLU A 49 -17.46 6.39 3.42
CA GLU A 49 -17.80 5.05 3.90
C GLU A 49 -17.14 3.93 3.12
N ASP A 50 -16.90 4.14 1.83
CA ASP A 50 -16.20 3.15 1.00
C ASP A 50 -14.75 3.01 1.44
N SER A 51 -14.10 4.12 1.77
CA SER A 51 -12.74 4.12 2.31
C SER A 51 -12.71 3.52 3.71
N GLN A 52 -13.74 3.77 4.52
CA GLN A 52 -13.87 3.18 5.84
C GLN A 52 -13.96 1.65 5.74
N HIS A 53 -14.75 1.15 4.79
CA HIS A 53 -14.86 -0.29 4.53
C HIS A 53 -13.53 -0.89 4.14
N PHE A 54 -12.78 -0.21 3.28
CA PHE A 54 -11.46 -0.68 2.89
C PHE A 54 -10.54 -0.83 4.11
N ILE A 55 -10.49 0.22 4.95
CA ILE A 55 -9.63 0.21 6.14
C ILE A 55 -10.06 -0.91 7.09
N HIS A 56 -11.37 -1.05 7.30
CA HIS A 56 -11.89 -2.10 8.17
C HIS A 56 -11.46 -3.49 7.68
N SER A 57 -11.61 -3.74 6.38
CA SER A 57 -11.20 -5.01 5.77
C SER A 57 -9.69 -5.24 5.89
N ALA A 58 -8.90 -4.17 5.72
CA ALA A 58 -7.45 -4.25 5.84
C ALA A 58 -7.03 -4.58 7.29
N LEU A 59 -7.71 -3.98 8.27
CA LEU A 59 -7.44 -4.28 9.68
C LEU A 59 -7.86 -5.71 10.03
N GLN A 60 -8.95 -6.19 9.47
CA GLN A 60 -9.38 -7.57 9.67
C GLN A 60 -8.36 -8.54 9.06
N GLN A 61 -7.83 -8.22 7.90
CA GLN A 61 -6.77 -8.99 7.26
C GLN A 61 -5.54 -9.09 8.17
N PHE A 62 -5.18 -7.99 8.82
CA PHE A 62 -4.06 -7.94 9.75
C PHE A 62 -4.33 -8.81 10.99
N ILE A 63 -5.53 -8.73 11.54
CA ILE A 63 -5.94 -9.54 12.68
C ILE A 63 -5.86 -11.02 12.34
N ASP A 64 -6.26 -11.40 11.13
CA ASP A 64 -6.28 -12.77 10.66
C ASP A 64 -4.88 -13.29 10.28
N GLY A 65 -3.85 -12.44 10.37
CA GLY A 65 -2.48 -12.82 10.02
C GLY A 65 -2.25 -13.01 8.53
N ASN A 66 -3.06 -12.38 7.69
CA ASN A 66 -3.04 -12.58 6.24
C ASN A 66 -2.53 -11.36 5.47
N GLY A 67 -1.73 -10.53 6.13
CA GLY A 67 -1.16 -9.35 5.54
C GLY A 67 -1.62 -8.06 6.20
N PHE A 68 -1.20 -6.94 5.65
CA PHE A 68 -1.56 -5.62 6.19
C PHE A 68 -1.41 -4.55 5.12
N HIS A 69 -2.02 -3.39 5.39
CA HIS A 69 -1.92 -2.22 4.52
C HIS A 69 -1.52 -0.99 5.33
N CYS A 70 -0.55 -0.26 4.82
CA CYS A 70 -0.04 0.95 5.45
C CYS A 70 -0.38 2.18 4.62
N GLY A 71 -0.68 3.28 5.29
CA GLY A 71 -0.64 4.59 4.66
C GLY A 71 0.81 5.02 4.49
N ILE A 72 1.06 5.74 3.42
CA ILE A 72 2.34 6.42 3.20
C ILE A 72 2.11 7.88 3.56
N TRP A 73 2.86 8.38 4.54
CA TRP A 73 2.66 9.71 5.10
C TRP A 73 3.85 10.61 4.79
N SER A 74 3.57 11.79 4.24
CA SER A 74 4.54 12.86 4.12
C SER A 74 4.19 13.88 5.19
N ASP A 75 4.98 13.93 6.26
CA ASP A 75 4.64 14.66 7.45
C ASP A 75 3.28 14.17 7.98
N LYS A 76 2.26 15.01 8.04
CA LYS A 76 0.92 14.63 8.52
C LYS A 76 -0.07 14.34 7.40
N LYS A 77 0.39 14.34 6.15
CA LYS A 77 -0.47 14.15 4.99
C LYS A 77 -0.36 12.73 4.45
N LEU A 78 -1.52 12.09 4.26
CA LEU A 78 -1.59 10.79 3.62
C LEU A 78 -1.41 10.98 2.11
N ILE A 79 -0.35 10.37 1.55
CA ILE A 79 -0.01 10.54 0.13
C ILE A 79 -0.09 9.25 -0.67
N GLY A 80 -0.29 8.12 -0.02
CA GLY A 80 -0.39 6.84 -0.74
C GLY A 80 -0.70 5.70 0.20
N VAL A 81 -0.79 4.53 -0.39
CA VAL A 81 -1.03 3.27 0.34
C VAL A 81 -0.11 2.20 -0.23
N ILE A 82 0.46 1.39 0.64
CA ILE A 82 1.26 0.23 0.27
C ILE A 82 0.91 -0.91 1.22
N GLY A 83 0.81 -2.12 0.69
CA GLY A 83 0.45 -3.25 1.55
C GLY A 83 0.67 -4.59 0.90
N LEU A 84 0.32 -5.62 1.65
CA LEU A 84 0.38 -7.00 1.20
C LEU A 84 -1.02 -7.44 0.82
N HIS A 85 -1.19 -7.93 -0.41
CA HIS A 85 -2.49 -8.46 -0.85
C HIS A 85 -2.84 -9.74 -0.11
N TYR A 86 -1.82 -10.52 0.23
CA TYR A 86 -1.96 -11.75 1.03
C TYR A 86 -0.61 -12.10 1.64
N LEU A 87 -0.64 -12.98 2.62
CA LEU A 87 0.57 -13.51 3.24
C LEU A 87 0.41 -15.03 3.32
N ASP A 88 1.04 -15.74 2.40
CA ASP A 88 0.94 -17.20 2.31
C ASP A 88 2.19 -17.83 2.96
N LEU A 89 2.07 -18.15 4.23
CA LEU A 89 3.19 -18.70 5.01
C LEU A 89 3.48 -20.15 4.65
N VAL A 90 2.51 -20.87 4.12
CA VAL A 90 2.70 -22.27 3.71
C VAL A 90 3.62 -22.34 2.49
N ASN A 91 3.37 -21.53 1.50
CA ASN A 91 4.16 -21.47 0.28
C ASN A 91 5.23 -20.39 0.32
N LYS A 92 5.38 -19.69 1.44
CA LYS A 92 6.39 -18.67 1.70
C LYS A 92 6.40 -17.55 0.66
N ARG A 93 5.22 -17.04 0.32
CA ARG A 93 5.08 -15.98 -0.68
C ARG A 93 4.11 -14.91 -0.24
N THR A 94 4.28 -13.71 -0.81
CA THR A 94 3.37 -12.59 -0.63
C THR A 94 3.34 -11.74 -1.90
N SER A 95 2.40 -10.81 -1.95
CA SER A 95 2.27 -9.89 -3.06
C SER A 95 2.11 -8.47 -2.52
N ILE A 96 2.91 -7.54 -3.04
CA ILE A 96 2.86 -6.13 -2.66
C ILE A 96 2.10 -5.35 -3.71
N GLY A 97 1.14 -4.54 -3.26
CA GLY A 97 0.44 -3.59 -4.10
C GLY A 97 0.57 -2.20 -3.51
N TYR A 98 0.49 -1.17 -4.37
CA TYR A 98 0.65 0.21 -3.91
C TYR A 98 0.03 1.22 -4.87
N TYR A 99 -0.25 2.42 -4.34
CA TYR A 99 -0.51 3.59 -5.17
C TYR A 99 -0.08 4.84 -4.42
N LEU A 100 0.17 5.90 -5.17
CA LEU A 100 0.71 7.15 -4.67
C LEU A 100 0.03 8.32 -5.38
N ALA A 101 -0.19 9.42 -4.66
CA ALA A 101 -0.73 10.63 -5.25
C ALA A 101 0.15 11.12 -6.41
N GLU A 102 -0.48 11.68 -7.43
CA GLU A 102 0.23 12.11 -8.65
C GLU A 102 1.37 13.09 -8.36
N ASP A 103 1.13 14.04 -7.45
CA ASP A 103 2.13 15.06 -7.11
C ASP A 103 3.39 14.51 -6.45
N PHE A 104 3.33 13.29 -5.96
CA PHE A 104 4.45 12.64 -5.27
C PHE A 104 5.16 11.60 -6.13
N GLN A 105 4.75 11.45 -7.38
CA GLN A 105 5.40 10.54 -8.31
C GLN A 105 6.79 11.03 -8.70
N LYS A 106 7.63 10.11 -9.18
CA LYS A 106 8.97 10.42 -9.71
C LYS A 106 9.95 11.02 -8.70
N LYS A 107 9.69 10.84 -7.41
CA LYS A 107 10.59 11.31 -6.34
C LYS A 107 11.29 10.16 -5.62
N GLY A 108 11.15 8.94 -6.13
CA GLY A 108 11.76 7.77 -5.54
C GLY A 108 11.08 7.30 -4.25
N ILE A 109 9.97 7.90 -3.87
CA ILE A 109 9.24 7.56 -2.65
C ILE A 109 8.79 6.10 -2.68
N MET A 110 8.14 5.70 -3.77
CA MET A 110 7.62 4.34 -3.87
C MET A 110 8.74 3.30 -3.87
N THR A 111 9.86 3.60 -4.51
CA THR A 111 11.03 2.71 -4.50
C THR A 111 11.52 2.49 -3.08
N ARG A 112 11.65 3.58 -2.30
CA ARG A 112 12.12 3.49 -0.92
C ARG A 112 11.12 2.74 -0.02
N CYS A 113 9.83 3.01 -0.20
CA CYS A 113 8.79 2.33 0.58
C CYS A 113 8.75 0.84 0.25
N THR A 114 8.84 0.49 -1.02
CA THR A 114 8.82 -0.91 -1.46
C THR A 114 10.03 -1.67 -0.92
N LYS A 115 11.22 -1.07 -0.99
CA LYS A 115 12.43 -1.68 -0.41
C LYS A 115 12.30 -1.92 1.08
N ALA A 116 11.76 -0.93 1.80
CA ALA A 116 11.57 -1.07 3.25
C ALA A 116 10.59 -2.18 3.57
N LEU A 117 9.49 -2.27 2.82
CA LEU A 117 8.49 -3.32 3.04
C LEU A 117 9.06 -4.71 2.71
N ILE A 118 9.82 -4.83 1.64
CA ILE A 118 10.48 -6.10 1.26
C ILE A 118 11.40 -6.54 2.41
N GLN A 119 12.23 -5.64 2.90
CA GLN A 119 13.15 -5.95 3.97
C GLN A 119 12.42 -6.37 5.25
N TYR A 120 11.37 -5.62 5.61
CA TYR A 120 10.56 -5.93 6.79
C TYR A 120 9.93 -7.32 6.68
N VAL A 121 9.32 -7.63 5.54
CA VAL A 121 8.68 -8.92 5.30
C VAL A 121 9.70 -10.07 5.37
N TYR A 122 10.87 -9.86 4.78
CA TYR A 122 11.94 -10.85 4.81
C TYR A 122 12.42 -11.12 6.24
N GLU A 123 12.56 -10.07 7.04
CA GLU A 123 13.08 -10.21 8.42
C GLU A 123 12.05 -10.77 9.39
N GLU A 124 10.77 -10.41 9.22
CA GLU A 124 9.74 -10.74 10.20
C GLU A 124 8.92 -11.98 9.85
N TYR A 125 8.90 -12.37 8.59
CA TYR A 125 8.13 -13.51 8.13
C TYR A 125 9.02 -14.47 7.36
N ASP A 126 8.66 -15.74 7.36
CA ASP A 126 9.40 -16.77 6.61
C ASP A 126 8.89 -16.77 5.16
N ILE A 127 9.30 -15.75 4.40
CA ILE A 127 8.91 -15.54 3.01
C ILE A 127 10.14 -15.57 2.12
N ASN A 128 10.06 -16.27 1.00
CA ASN A 128 11.15 -16.31 0.03
C ASN A 128 10.75 -15.85 -1.38
N ARG A 129 9.47 -15.52 -1.60
CA ARG A 129 9.01 -15.01 -2.88
C ARG A 129 8.07 -13.84 -2.68
N ILE A 130 8.40 -12.69 -3.28
CA ILE A 130 7.57 -11.49 -3.23
C ILE A 130 7.22 -11.09 -4.65
N GLU A 131 5.92 -11.02 -4.94
CA GLU A 131 5.40 -10.48 -6.19
C GLU A 131 5.09 -9.01 -5.97
N ILE A 132 5.45 -8.16 -6.90
CA ILE A 132 5.11 -6.75 -6.87
C ILE A 132 4.18 -6.48 -8.02
N GLN A 133 2.96 -6.06 -7.72
CA GLN A 133 1.96 -5.72 -8.72
C GLN A 133 2.01 -4.25 -9.03
N MET A 134 2.26 -3.93 -10.30
CA MET A 134 2.27 -2.57 -10.80
C MET A 134 1.20 -2.42 -11.85
N SER A 135 0.43 -1.34 -11.76
CA SER A 135 -0.55 -1.03 -12.77
C SER A 135 0.08 -0.14 -13.84
N ILE A 136 -0.15 -0.48 -15.10
CA ILE A 136 0.34 0.29 -16.23
C ILE A 136 -0.85 0.94 -16.92
N LYS A 137 -0.70 2.22 -17.24
CA LYS A 137 -1.74 3.01 -17.90
C LYS A 137 -2.27 2.29 -19.14
N ASN A 138 -3.60 2.07 -19.19
CA ASN A 138 -4.31 1.48 -20.32
C ASN A 138 -3.90 0.05 -20.71
N LYS A 139 -3.13 -0.63 -19.85
CA LYS A 139 -2.64 -1.98 -20.16
C LYS A 139 -2.91 -3.00 -19.05
N GLY A 140 -3.66 -2.60 -18.03
CA GLY A 140 -3.90 -3.48 -16.88
C GLY A 140 -2.69 -3.57 -15.96
N SER A 141 -2.63 -4.63 -15.18
CA SER A 141 -1.58 -4.83 -14.19
C SER A 141 -0.42 -5.62 -14.78
N SER A 142 0.79 -5.19 -14.46
CA SER A 142 2.00 -5.95 -14.72
C SER A 142 2.54 -6.47 -13.40
N GLU A 143 3.10 -7.69 -13.42
CA GLU A 143 3.66 -8.31 -12.23
C GLU A 143 5.18 -8.38 -12.35
N TYR A 144 5.84 -8.04 -11.25
CA TYR A 144 7.27 -8.27 -11.08
C TYR A 144 7.45 -9.23 -9.92
N ILE A 145 8.26 -10.25 -10.15
CA ILE A 145 8.53 -11.27 -9.14
C ILE A 145 9.94 -11.04 -8.61
N VAL A 146 10.03 -10.89 -7.30
CA VAL A 146 11.33 -10.78 -6.62
C VAL A 146 11.46 -11.98 -5.71
N GLU A 147 12.46 -12.81 -5.98
CA GLU A 147 12.76 -13.94 -5.12
C GLU A 147 13.85 -13.52 -4.13
N LEU A 148 13.60 -13.79 -2.87
CA LEU A 148 14.55 -13.51 -1.82
C LEU A 148 15.36 -14.77 -1.56
N LEU A 149 16.65 -14.70 -1.81
CA LEU A 149 17.57 -15.79 -1.53
C LEU A 149 18.08 -15.62 -0.10
N SER A 150 17.91 -16.64 0.69
CA SER A 150 18.40 -16.67 2.06
C SER A 150 19.90 -16.91 2.11
#